data_e2f979c1920140c67192b8fe4fcec5cd
#
_entry.id   e2f979c1920140c67192b8fe4fcec5cd
#
_cell.length_a   1.000
_cell.length_b   1.000
_cell.length_c   1.000
_cell.angle_alpha   90.00
_cell.angle_beta   90.00
_cell.angle_gamma   90.00
#
_symmetry.space_group_name_H-M   'P 1'
#
loop_
_entity.id
_entity.type
_entity.pdbx_description
1 polymer ?
#
loop_
_entity_poly.entity_id
_entity_poly.type
_entity_poly.pdbx_seq_one_letter_code
_entity_poly.pdbx_strand_id
1 'polypeptide(L)'
;LWSFSFFATPICMAHLTALLEKRCAQLPEVALPEPIPLSRSAKPIRRSTALVTAGCFTVAALGLNLSYVYSVFTGKANFQLALFQNPTVMAHRGLSADAPENTLYAFSDAISVGADFIELDVQQTKDGVLVVMHDSNLKRTTGVNKDIWDVNYADIQDLDAGSWFDPAYANARIPTLEETLQFVDK
;
A
#
# COMPACT_ATOMS: atom_id res chain seq x y z
N LEU A 1 1.87 15.79 -8.82
CA LEU A 1 0.81 15.70 -7.81
C LEU A 1 0.34 17.07 -7.32
N TRP A 2 1.20 18.06 -7.19
CA TRP A 2 0.84 19.42 -6.79
C TRP A 2 -0.03 20.14 -7.83
N SER A 3 0.14 19.87 -9.11
CA SER A 3 -0.70 20.43 -10.17
C SER A 3 -2.15 19.89 -10.12
N PHE A 4 -2.35 18.63 -9.72
CA PHE A 4 -3.69 18.05 -9.57
C PHE A 4 -4.45 18.66 -8.37
N SER A 5 -3.77 18.92 -7.26
CA SER A 5 -4.39 19.58 -6.10
C SER A 5 -4.81 21.02 -6.39
N PHE A 6 -4.06 21.73 -7.25
CA PHE A 6 -4.37 23.13 -7.57
C PHE A 6 -5.66 23.29 -8.39
N PHE A 7 -6.01 22.27 -9.20
CA PHE A 7 -7.26 22.28 -9.99
C PHE A 7 -8.39 21.50 -9.32
N ALA A 8 -8.08 20.45 -8.57
CA ALA A 8 -9.11 19.62 -7.94
C ALA A 8 -9.81 20.33 -6.77
N THR A 9 -9.08 21.14 -5.98
CA THR A 9 -9.64 21.84 -4.83
C THR A 9 -10.69 22.89 -5.21
N PRO A 10 -10.46 23.77 -6.21
CA PRO A 10 -11.50 24.71 -6.66
C PRO A 10 -12.74 24.03 -7.23
N ILE A 11 -12.57 22.92 -7.97
CA ILE A 11 -13.68 22.16 -8.58
C ILE A 11 -14.50 21.47 -7.48
N CYS A 12 -13.85 20.86 -6.47
CA CYS A 12 -14.54 20.27 -5.33
C CYS A 12 -15.27 21.32 -4.49
N MET A 13 -14.66 22.50 -4.27
CA MET A 13 -15.31 23.60 -3.55
C MET A 13 -16.50 24.15 -4.31
N ALA A 14 -16.41 24.32 -5.63
CA ALA A 14 -17.53 24.75 -6.47
C ALA A 14 -18.69 23.73 -6.47
N HIS A 15 -18.39 22.43 -6.47
CA HIS A 15 -19.41 21.37 -6.36
C HIS A 15 -20.06 21.34 -4.97
N LEU A 16 -19.27 21.53 -3.92
CA LEU A 16 -19.76 21.56 -2.55
C LEU A 16 -20.67 22.79 -2.31
N THR A 17 -20.28 23.97 -2.83
CA THR A 17 -21.12 25.16 -2.76
C THR A 17 -22.45 24.99 -3.51
N ALA A 18 -22.42 24.41 -4.72
CA ALA A 18 -23.64 24.16 -5.49
C ALA A 18 -24.57 23.13 -4.80
N LEU A 19 -24.01 22.12 -4.14
CA LEU A 19 -24.77 21.15 -3.34
C LEU A 19 -25.36 21.77 -2.08
N LEU A 20 -24.64 22.66 -1.40
CA LEU A 20 -25.09 23.38 -0.24
C LEU A 20 -26.21 24.38 -0.60
N GLU A 21 -26.06 25.14 -1.70
CA GLU A 21 -27.11 26.03 -2.20
C GLU A 21 -28.40 25.26 -2.55
N LYS A 22 -28.29 24.12 -3.21
CA LYS A 22 -29.43 23.27 -3.55
C LYS A 22 -30.12 22.69 -2.31
N ARG A 23 -29.37 22.38 -1.27
CA ARG A 23 -29.92 21.90 -0.01
C ARG A 23 -30.52 23.00 0.82
N CYS A 24 -29.90 24.21 0.87
CA CYS A 24 -30.46 25.38 1.55
C CYS A 24 -31.77 25.83 0.91
N ALA A 25 -31.92 25.74 -0.40
CA ALA A 25 -33.17 26.05 -1.09
C ALA A 25 -34.34 25.07 -0.77
N GLN A 26 -34.07 23.94 -0.18
CA GLN A 26 -35.06 22.92 0.22
C GLN A 26 -35.43 22.98 1.73
N LEU A 27 -34.74 23.82 2.50
CA LEU A 27 -35.05 24.03 3.91
C LEU A 27 -36.20 25.05 4.06
N PRO A 28 -37.13 24.83 5.00
CA PRO A 28 -38.13 25.84 5.29
C PRO A 28 -37.42 27.13 5.74
N GLU A 29 -37.98 28.28 5.28
CA GLU A 29 -37.43 29.60 5.53
C GLU A 29 -37.29 29.86 7.05
N VAL A 30 -36.11 29.53 7.57
CA VAL A 30 -35.74 29.91 8.95
C VAL A 30 -35.31 31.36 8.88
N ALA A 31 -36.06 32.22 9.55
CA ALA A 31 -35.70 33.63 9.69
C ALA A 31 -34.27 33.76 10.21
N LEU A 32 -33.36 34.11 9.32
CA LEU A 32 -31.95 34.31 9.70
C LEU A 32 -31.91 35.54 10.64
N PRO A 33 -31.16 35.48 11.73
CA PRO A 33 -30.93 36.65 12.57
C PRO A 33 -30.32 37.76 11.73
N GLU A 34 -30.74 39.01 12.01
CA GLU A 34 -30.21 40.19 11.36
C GLU A 34 -28.69 40.15 11.27
N PRO A 35 -28.08 40.40 10.08
CA PRO A 35 -26.65 40.36 9.92
C PRO A 35 -25.97 41.33 10.89
N ILE A 36 -25.10 40.81 11.73
CA ILE A 36 -24.30 41.61 12.66
C ILE A 36 -23.56 42.67 11.84
N PRO A 37 -23.75 43.97 12.13
CA PRO A 37 -23.06 45.00 11.38
C PRO A 37 -21.56 44.86 11.58
N LEU A 38 -20.87 44.38 10.55
CA LEU A 38 -19.41 44.29 10.53
C LEU A 38 -18.90 45.76 10.65
N SER A 39 -18.24 46.06 11.76
CA SER A 39 -17.58 47.34 11.97
C SER A 39 -16.66 47.64 10.80
N ARG A 40 -17.06 48.57 9.94
CA ARG A 40 -16.27 49.08 8.81
C ARG A 40 -15.09 49.93 9.29
N SER A 41 -14.16 49.38 10.04
CA SER A 41 -12.92 50.06 10.44
C SER A 41 -11.68 49.60 9.63
N ALA A 42 -11.83 48.83 8.60
CA ALA A 42 -10.72 48.55 7.70
C ALA A 42 -10.59 49.67 6.67
N LYS A 43 -9.58 50.52 6.79
CA LYS A 43 -9.24 51.50 5.76
C LYS A 43 -9.00 50.74 4.44
N PRO A 44 -9.58 51.15 3.31
CA PRO A 44 -9.38 50.48 2.03
C PRO A 44 -7.89 50.53 1.68
N ILE A 45 -7.30 49.34 1.50
CA ILE A 45 -5.93 49.22 1.00
C ILE A 45 -5.89 49.86 -0.36
N ARG A 46 -5.01 50.88 -0.54
CA ARG A 46 -4.85 51.53 -1.85
C ARG A 46 -4.53 50.46 -2.89
N ARG A 47 -5.24 50.48 -4.03
CA ARG A 47 -5.02 49.51 -5.14
C ARG A 47 -3.54 49.38 -5.52
N SER A 48 -2.78 50.49 -5.44
CA SER A 48 -1.34 50.49 -5.69
C SER A 48 -0.54 49.62 -4.68
N THR A 49 -0.88 49.69 -3.37
CA THR A 49 -0.18 48.87 -2.36
C THR A 49 -0.53 47.39 -2.51
N ALA A 50 -1.79 47.07 -2.84
CA ALA A 50 -2.19 45.69 -3.11
C ALA A 50 -1.46 45.07 -4.33
N LEU A 51 -1.28 45.83 -5.40
CA LEU A 51 -0.53 45.41 -6.59
C LEU A 51 0.96 45.21 -6.30
N VAL A 52 1.56 46.15 -5.54
CA VAL A 52 2.97 46.04 -5.15
C VAL A 52 3.19 44.83 -4.25
N THR A 53 2.35 44.60 -3.25
CA THR A 53 2.49 43.42 -2.39
C THR A 53 2.29 42.13 -3.16
N ALA A 54 1.28 42.02 -4.03
CA ALA A 54 1.06 40.86 -4.89
C ALA A 54 2.28 40.60 -5.78
N GLY A 55 2.85 41.65 -6.39
CA GLY A 55 4.07 41.54 -7.20
C GLY A 55 5.26 41.04 -6.40
N CYS A 56 5.48 41.54 -5.19
CA CYS A 56 6.56 41.07 -4.32
C CYS A 56 6.38 39.58 -3.94
N PHE A 57 5.17 39.14 -3.63
CA PHE A 57 4.88 37.74 -3.35
C PHE A 57 5.14 36.85 -4.57
N THR A 58 4.75 37.30 -5.76
CA THR A 58 4.98 36.54 -7.00
C THR A 58 6.47 36.40 -7.28
N VAL A 59 7.25 37.48 -7.15
CA VAL A 59 8.71 37.45 -7.36
C VAL A 59 9.40 36.55 -6.32
N ALA A 60 8.99 36.63 -5.05
CA ALA A 60 9.52 35.75 -4.00
C ALA A 60 9.21 34.28 -4.27
N ALA A 61 7.98 33.95 -4.68
CA ALA A 61 7.59 32.60 -5.04
C ALA A 61 8.38 32.06 -6.24
N LEU A 62 8.59 32.87 -7.28
CA LEU A 62 9.42 32.51 -8.42
C LEU A 62 10.88 32.30 -8.02
N GLY A 63 11.44 33.16 -7.17
CA GLY A 63 12.80 33.02 -6.65
C GLY A 63 13.00 31.73 -5.85
N LEU A 64 12.03 31.38 -4.99
CA LEU A 64 12.03 30.13 -4.23
C LEU A 64 11.97 28.90 -5.15
N ASN A 65 11.11 28.94 -6.18
CA ASN A 65 11.01 27.85 -7.15
C ASN A 65 12.31 27.70 -7.96
N LEU A 66 12.90 28.79 -8.45
CA LEU A 66 14.18 28.74 -9.17
C LEU A 66 15.33 28.25 -8.29
N SER A 67 15.38 28.68 -7.02
CA SER A 67 16.36 28.19 -6.05
C SER A 67 16.21 26.71 -5.78
N TYR A 68 14.98 26.22 -5.67
CA TYR A 68 14.69 24.80 -5.50
C TYR A 68 15.11 23.99 -6.72
N VAL A 69 14.72 24.41 -7.92
CA VAL A 69 15.14 23.78 -9.18
C VAL A 69 16.66 23.74 -9.29
N TYR A 70 17.33 24.87 -9.01
CA TYR A 70 18.80 24.93 -9.00
C TYR A 70 19.42 23.95 -7.99
N SER A 71 18.85 23.82 -6.79
CA SER A 71 19.37 22.91 -5.77
C SER A 71 19.18 21.43 -6.16
N VAL A 72 18.10 21.10 -6.90
CA VAL A 72 17.90 19.75 -7.47
C VAL A 72 18.92 19.47 -8.56
N PHE A 73 19.12 20.40 -9.52
CA PHE A 73 20.10 20.22 -10.60
C PHE A 73 21.54 20.13 -10.12
N THR A 74 21.87 20.82 -9.03
CA THR A 74 23.22 20.77 -8.44
C THR A 74 23.42 19.64 -7.43
N GLY A 75 22.42 18.78 -7.24
CA GLY A 75 22.47 17.66 -6.28
C GLY A 75 22.49 18.08 -4.80
N LYS A 76 22.26 19.38 -4.52
CA LYS A 76 22.21 19.90 -3.14
C LYS A 76 20.89 19.62 -2.44
N ALA A 77 19.81 19.42 -3.19
CA ALA A 77 18.55 18.93 -2.66
C ALA A 77 18.36 17.50 -3.17
N ASN A 78 18.31 16.56 -2.28
CA ASN A 78 17.86 15.22 -2.60
C ASN A 78 16.34 15.31 -2.84
N PHE A 79 15.97 15.34 -4.11
CA PHE A 79 14.59 15.13 -4.51
C PHE A 79 14.28 13.63 -4.35
N GLN A 80 14.29 13.16 -3.11
CA GLN A 80 13.66 11.89 -2.78
C GLN A 80 12.17 12.11 -2.91
N LEU A 81 11.67 11.94 -4.14
CA LEU A 81 10.28 11.63 -4.33
C LEU A 81 10.05 10.33 -3.57
N ALA A 82 9.40 10.42 -2.42
CA ALA A 82 8.87 9.26 -1.70
C ALA A 82 7.94 8.40 -2.59
N LEU A 83 7.53 8.92 -3.74
CA LEU A 83 6.76 8.29 -4.80
C LEU A 83 7.58 7.39 -5.73
N PHE A 84 8.93 7.46 -5.68
CA PHE A 84 9.85 6.60 -6.45
C PHE A 84 10.71 5.73 -5.53
N GLN A 85 10.30 5.50 -4.30
CA GLN A 85 10.77 4.33 -3.59
C GLN A 85 10.27 3.14 -4.40
N ASN A 86 11.20 2.28 -4.84
CA ASN A 86 10.84 1.04 -5.48
C ASN A 86 9.81 0.34 -4.58
N PRO A 87 8.64 0.00 -5.10
CA PRO A 87 7.66 -0.70 -4.28
C PRO A 87 8.31 -1.99 -3.77
N THR A 88 8.18 -2.26 -2.50
CA THR A 88 8.64 -3.50 -1.90
C THR A 88 7.72 -4.62 -2.35
N VAL A 89 8.27 -5.68 -2.91
CA VAL A 89 7.53 -6.82 -3.43
C VAL A 89 7.55 -7.95 -2.40
N MET A 90 6.38 -8.37 -1.96
CA MET A 90 6.21 -9.50 -1.06
C MET A 90 5.59 -10.67 -1.84
N ALA A 91 6.25 -11.81 -1.84
CA ALA A 91 5.77 -13.03 -2.46
C ALA A 91 4.84 -13.77 -1.48
N HIS A 92 3.53 -13.76 -1.75
CA HIS A 92 2.49 -14.36 -0.92
C HIS A 92 2.53 -15.90 -1.05
N ARG A 93 2.89 -16.58 0.02
CA ARG A 93 3.15 -18.04 0.08
C ARG A 93 4.25 -18.50 -0.87
N GLY A 94 5.26 -17.64 -1.10
CA GLY A 94 6.21 -17.75 -2.20
C GLY A 94 5.64 -17.24 -3.53
N LEU A 95 6.24 -17.63 -4.66
CA LEU A 95 5.71 -17.32 -6.00
C LEU A 95 4.55 -18.28 -6.34
N SER A 96 3.46 -18.16 -5.58
CA SER A 96 2.33 -19.11 -5.62
C SER A 96 1.49 -19.06 -6.91
N ALA A 97 1.78 -18.12 -7.81
CA ALA A 97 1.19 -18.09 -9.15
C ALA A 97 1.82 -19.12 -10.10
N ASP A 98 3.09 -19.45 -9.91
CA ASP A 98 3.89 -20.28 -10.83
C ASP A 98 4.34 -21.61 -10.21
N ALA A 99 4.26 -21.74 -8.86
CA ALA A 99 4.63 -22.94 -8.13
C ALA A 99 3.66 -23.22 -6.97
N PRO A 100 3.57 -24.48 -6.46
CA PRO A 100 2.65 -24.81 -5.38
C PRO A 100 2.97 -24.00 -4.11
N GLU A 101 1.96 -23.33 -3.57
CA GLU A 101 2.05 -22.45 -2.42
C GLU A 101 2.72 -23.10 -1.20
N ASN A 102 3.44 -22.33 -0.40
CA ASN A 102 4.04 -22.76 0.86
C ASN A 102 5.02 -23.95 0.70
N THR A 103 5.64 -24.09 -0.46
CA THR A 103 6.67 -25.11 -0.72
C THR A 103 8.03 -24.47 -1.01
N LEU A 104 9.11 -25.27 -0.87
CA LEU A 104 10.47 -24.79 -1.21
C LEU A 104 10.59 -24.41 -2.69
N TYR A 105 9.76 -24.96 -3.59
CA TYR A 105 9.70 -24.56 -5.00
C TYR A 105 9.21 -23.10 -5.13
N ALA A 106 8.08 -22.77 -4.51
CA ALA A 106 7.53 -21.41 -4.55
C ALA A 106 8.49 -20.39 -3.91
N PHE A 107 9.23 -20.79 -2.88
CA PHE A 107 10.21 -19.92 -2.23
C PHE A 107 11.45 -19.73 -3.11
N SER A 108 11.93 -20.79 -3.77
CA SER A 108 13.02 -20.72 -4.75
C SER A 108 12.69 -19.74 -5.88
N ASP A 109 11.48 -19.85 -6.42
CA ASP A 109 11.04 -19.02 -7.52
C ASP A 109 10.87 -17.55 -7.07
N ALA A 110 10.35 -17.32 -5.86
CA ALA A 110 10.27 -15.97 -5.27
C ALA A 110 11.64 -15.31 -5.14
N ILE A 111 12.65 -16.07 -4.68
CA ILE A 111 14.04 -15.60 -4.61
C ILE A 111 14.58 -15.30 -6.02
N SER A 112 14.32 -16.18 -6.98
CA SER A 112 14.84 -16.05 -8.34
C SER A 112 14.32 -14.82 -9.08
N VAL A 113 13.08 -14.42 -8.81
CA VAL A 113 12.48 -13.19 -9.38
C VAL A 113 12.83 -11.92 -8.59
N GLY A 114 13.56 -12.04 -7.48
CA GLY A 114 14.03 -10.92 -6.67
C GLY A 114 12.95 -10.30 -5.80
N ALA A 115 12.04 -11.10 -5.25
CA ALA A 115 11.10 -10.63 -4.23
C ALA A 115 11.87 -10.13 -2.99
N ASP A 116 11.47 -9.00 -2.43
CA ASP A 116 12.10 -8.42 -1.24
C ASP A 116 11.75 -9.20 0.03
N PHE A 117 10.54 -9.79 0.08
CA PHE A 117 10.04 -10.58 1.18
C PHE A 117 9.29 -11.81 0.67
N ILE A 118 9.35 -12.87 1.46
CA ILE A 118 8.51 -14.07 1.30
C ILE A 118 7.57 -14.11 2.48
N GLU A 119 6.27 -14.17 2.19
CA GLU A 119 5.24 -14.44 3.20
C GLU A 119 4.96 -15.93 3.20
N LEU A 120 4.69 -16.52 4.35
CA LEU A 120 4.39 -17.92 4.55
C LEU A 120 3.43 -18.13 5.71
N ASP A 121 2.68 -19.22 5.66
CA ASP A 121 1.74 -19.62 6.71
C ASP A 121 2.31 -20.74 7.56
N VAL A 122 2.17 -20.66 8.88
CA VAL A 122 2.71 -21.65 9.81
C VAL A 122 1.58 -22.33 10.57
N GLN A 123 1.62 -23.66 10.62
CA GLN A 123 0.74 -24.51 11.41
C GLN A 123 1.58 -25.41 12.34
N GLN A 124 0.93 -25.97 13.36
CA GLN A 124 1.59 -26.87 14.29
C GLN A 124 0.97 -28.26 14.23
N THR A 125 1.80 -29.29 14.08
CA THR A 125 1.39 -30.70 14.13
C THR A 125 1.09 -31.14 15.56
N LYS A 126 0.48 -32.32 15.72
CA LYS A 126 0.16 -32.92 17.02
C LYS A 126 1.38 -33.10 17.92
N ASP A 127 2.51 -33.46 17.35
CA ASP A 127 3.80 -33.63 18.04
C ASP A 127 4.59 -32.33 18.23
N GLY A 128 3.98 -31.17 17.87
CA GLY A 128 4.54 -29.85 18.14
C GLY A 128 5.51 -29.34 17.07
N VAL A 129 5.67 -30.01 15.94
CA VAL A 129 6.51 -29.56 14.83
C VAL A 129 5.81 -28.41 14.10
N LEU A 130 6.53 -27.32 13.85
CA LEU A 130 6.04 -26.20 13.04
C LEU A 130 6.27 -26.51 11.56
N VAL A 131 5.19 -26.51 10.78
CA VAL A 131 5.19 -26.77 9.34
C VAL A 131 4.64 -25.59 8.57
N VAL A 132 5.05 -25.45 7.31
CA VAL A 132 4.62 -24.33 6.47
C VAL A 132 3.45 -24.79 5.61
N MET A 133 2.26 -24.31 5.97
CA MET A 133 0.99 -24.67 5.34
C MET A 133 -0.11 -23.67 5.70
N HIS A 134 -0.95 -23.30 4.73
CA HIS A 134 -2.04 -22.36 4.94
C HIS A 134 -3.24 -23.00 5.63
N ASP A 135 -3.77 -24.07 5.03
CA ASP A 135 -5.00 -24.69 5.52
C ASP A 135 -4.75 -25.50 6.78
N SER A 136 -5.69 -25.50 7.68
CA SER A 136 -5.69 -26.38 8.85
C SER A 136 -5.93 -27.85 8.50
N ASN A 137 -6.49 -28.13 7.31
CA ASN A 137 -6.76 -29.48 6.80
C ASN A 137 -5.92 -29.78 5.56
N LEU A 138 -5.29 -30.94 5.53
CA LEU A 138 -4.35 -31.37 4.49
C LEU A 138 -5.01 -31.64 3.12
N LYS A 139 -6.35 -31.72 3.05
CA LYS A 139 -7.07 -32.26 1.89
C LYS A 139 -6.81 -31.52 0.58
N ARG A 140 -6.77 -30.19 0.60
CA ARG A 140 -6.68 -29.38 -0.63
C ARG A 140 -5.34 -29.59 -1.34
N THR A 141 -4.26 -29.61 -0.59
CA THR A 141 -2.90 -29.64 -1.15
C THR A 141 -2.31 -31.05 -1.22
N THR A 142 -2.80 -32.02 -0.41
CA THR A 142 -2.24 -33.38 -0.40
C THR A 142 -3.27 -34.49 -0.67
N GLY A 143 -4.55 -34.15 -0.73
CA GLY A 143 -5.63 -35.14 -0.86
C GLY A 143 -5.99 -35.88 0.43
N VAL A 144 -5.23 -35.73 1.52
CA VAL A 144 -5.45 -36.41 2.80
C VAL A 144 -6.43 -35.61 3.66
N ASN A 145 -7.59 -36.18 3.97
CA ASN A 145 -8.59 -35.50 4.79
C ASN A 145 -8.32 -35.70 6.29
N LYS A 146 -7.36 -34.95 6.81
CA LYS A 146 -7.01 -34.87 8.23
C LYS A 146 -6.60 -33.46 8.60
N ASP A 147 -6.86 -33.07 9.83
CA ASP A 147 -6.41 -31.78 10.34
C ASP A 147 -4.98 -31.86 10.86
N ILE A 148 -4.23 -30.77 10.71
CA ILE A 148 -2.78 -30.72 10.96
C ILE A 148 -2.44 -31.03 12.43
N TRP A 149 -3.26 -30.59 13.36
CA TRP A 149 -3.11 -30.83 14.80
C TRP A 149 -3.44 -32.25 15.25
N ASP A 150 -4.02 -33.08 14.37
CA ASP A 150 -4.38 -34.49 14.65
C ASP A 150 -3.33 -35.49 14.15
N VAL A 151 -2.30 -35.02 13.43
CA VAL A 151 -1.26 -35.84 12.81
C VAL A 151 0.14 -35.48 13.31
N ASN A 152 1.05 -36.46 13.40
CA ASN A 152 2.45 -36.20 13.66
C ASN A 152 3.17 -35.82 12.36
N TYR A 153 4.26 -35.08 12.46
CA TYR A 153 5.04 -34.67 11.27
C TYR A 153 5.53 -35.89 10.46
N ALA A 154 5.98 -36.95 11.13
CA ALA A 154 6.42 -38.17 10.47
C ALA A 154 5.36 -38.81 9.55
N ASP A 155 4.06 -38.58 9.82
CA ASP A 155 2.95 -39.13 9.02
C ASP A 155 2.69 -38.30 7.74
N ILE A 156 3.23 -37.07 7.66
CA ILE A 156 2.90 -36.12 6.59
C ILE A 156 4.10 -35.61 5.80
N GLN A 157 5.32 -35.82 6.29
CA GLN A 157 6.55 -35.31 5.66
C GLN A 157 6.76 -35.77 4.20
N ASP A 158 6.27 -36.97 3.86
CA ASP A 158 6.40 -37.56 2.53
C ASP A 158 5.16 -37.39 1.64
N LEU A 159 4.14 -36.66 2.12
CA LEU A 159 2.93 -36.38 1.32
C LEU A 159 3.28 -35.49 0.12
N ASP A 160 2.67 -35.82 -1.00
CA ASP A 160 2.73 -34.98 -2.20
C ASP A 160 1.90 -33.71 -1.94
N ALA A 161 2.60 -32.58 -1.88
CA ALA A 161 2.01 -31.26 -1.66
C ALA A 161 2.04 -30.38 -2.94
N GLY A 162 2.36 -30.96 -4.09
CA GLY A 162 2.54 -30.19 -5.33
C GLY A 162 1.70 -30.62 -6.52
N SER A 163 1.36 -31.92 -6.65
CA SER A 163 0.62 -32.41 -7.82
C SER A 163 -0.78 -31.82 -7.99
N TRP A 164 -1.36 -31.27 -6.93
CA TRP A 164 -2.63 -30.54 -7.01
C TRP A 164 -2.51 -29.26 -7.86
N PHE A 165 -1.30 -28.66 -7.90
CA PHE A 165 -1.00 -27.48 -8.70
C PHE A 165 -0.62 -27.89 -10.13
N ASP A 166 0.39 -28.75 -10.27
CA ASP A 166 0.83 -29.34 -11.53
C ASP A 166 1.57 -30.66 -11.26
N PRO A 167 1.36 -31.73 -12.07
CA PRO A 167 2.07 -33.02 -11.93
C PRO A 167 3.59 -32.91 -11.92
N ALA A 168 4.17 -31.87 -12.50
CA ALA A 168 5.61 -31.63 -12.47
C ALA A 168 6.15 -31.40 -11.04
N TYR A 169 5.30 -31.02 -10.11
CA TYR A 169 5.63 -30.77 -8.71
C TYR A 169 5.31 -31.93 -7.77
N ALA A 170 5.13 -33.15 -8.27
CA ALA A 170 4.84 -34.34 -7.43
C ALA A 170 5.87 -34.59 -6.31
N ASN A 171 7.07 -34.02 -6.41
CA ASN A 171 8.11 -34.10 -5.39
C ASN A 171 8.07 -33.00 -4.35
N ALA A 172 7.15 -32.02 -4.48
CA ALA A 172 6.98 -30.99 -3.46
C ALA A 172 6.41 -31.62 -2.17
N ARG A 173 6.91 -31.16 -1.04
CA ARG A 173 6.55 -31.65 0.29
C ARG A 173 6.12 -30.48 1.16
N ILE A 174 5.47 -30.78 2.29
CA ILE A 174 5.17 -29.82 3.34
C ILE A 174 6.48 -29.59 4.11
N PRO A 175 7.15 -28.43 3.98
CA PRO A 175 8.40 -28.20 4.69
C PRO A 175 8.13 -27.82 6.15
N THR A 176 9.09 -28.10 7.02
CA THR A 176 9.11 -27.49 8.34
C THR A 176 9.47 -26.01 8.24
N LEU A 177 9.09 -25.22 9.25
CA LEU A 177 9.53 -23.83 9.35
C LEU A 177 11.06 -23.72 9.42
N GLU A 178 11.71 -24.65 10.15
CA GLU A 178 13.16 -24.68 10.26
C GLU A 178 13.84 -24.92 8.91
N GLU A 179 13.39 -25.92 8.13
CA GLU A 179 13.88 -26.19 6.78
C GLU A 179 13.70 -24.98 5.86
N THR A 180 12.54 -24.33 5.94
CA THR A 180 12.23 -23.14 5.13
C THR A 180 13.18 -21.98 5.47
N LEU A 181 13.38 -21.68 6.76
CA LEU A 181 14.29 -20.62 7.18
C LEU A 181 15.73 -20.90 6.76
N GLN A 182 16.21 -22.14 6.93
CA GLN A 182 17.53 -22.55 6.46
C GLN A 182 17.69 -22.48 4.94
N PHE A 183 16.60 -22.68 4.20
CA PHE A 183 16.59 -22.59 2.73
C PHE A 183 16.68 -21.14 2.26
N VAL A 184 15.95 -20.24 2.89
CA VAL A 184 15.86 -18.81 2.50
C VAL A 184 17.09 -18.00 2.92
N ASP A 185 17.81 -18.44 3.99
CA ASP A 185 19.01 -17.74 4.53
C ASP A 185 20.30 -18.02 3.71
N LYS A 186 20.22 -18.76 2.61
CA LYS A 186 21.36 -19.08 1.73
C LYS A 186 21.56 -18.04 0.64
#